data_30a1d36991f378f19499bce03a80d411
#
_entry.id   30a1d36991f378f19499bce03a80d411
#
_cell.length_a   1.000
_cell.length_b   1.000
_cell.length_c   1.000
_cell.angle_alpha   90.00
_cell.angle_beta   90.00
_cell.angle_gamma   90.00
#
_symmetry.space_group_name_H-M   'P 1'
#
loop_
_entity.id
_entity.type
_entity.pdbx_description
1 polymer ?
#
loop_
_entity_poly.entity_id
_entity_poly.type
_entity_poly.pdbx_seq_one_letter_code
_entity_poly.pdbx_strand_id
1 'polypeptide(L)'
;METFIDQLDFSLPKPAKELILKAVQSKEIKEIVDGVKEKRPPKLVIMGRSGVGKSSLINAMFGEYLAETSSVNVGTTEAHVFQYKKGDEVVFEIIDTRGIRENVQETDSEAEIDLQKVIEDFEPDAFLLITNGADRSTLREDAMYLNEIYKKLDIHVPLITVINRIDDIEPSRIKEPTQYSTKKKENINTKVEQVKEVLSDVGISKAFVVPVSSYIEWNHDNPEELTKEEKEALTIEFDGRYNIDKLLQLLEDNIDFRAAVYMMLNNKYEVAIRKVADKFIKVFSTASASIAITPIPASDIAILIPIQILEVRVIAYLAGEKLDVKSAREFILSLGGVALFGMALRFIAQQGSKLLNLTIPGSGAAISSSLAYTGTYSVGKAALAYYIDGKSKEESKKLMEEAQEETKNKQTILS
;
A
#
# COMPACT_ATOMS: atom_id res chain seq x y z
N MET A 1 11.44 -19.39 3.18
CA MET A 1 11.36 -19.60 1.71
C MET A 1 11.82 -20.98 1.29
N GLU A 2 12.92 -21.52 1.80
CA GLU A 2 13.32 -22.92 1.58
C GLU A 2 12.21 -23.89 2.00
N THR A 3 11.64 -23.73 3.18
CA THR A 3 10.46 -24.49 3.65
C THR A 3 9.23 -24.43 2.73
N PHE A 4 9.08 -23.35 1.95
CA PHE A 4 7.99 -23.25 0.96
C PHE A 4 8.26 -24.14 -0.26
N ILE A 5 9.49 -24.18 -0.73
CA ILE A 5 9.89 -24.98 -1.89
C ILE A 5 9.90 -26.47 -1.52
N ASP A 6 10.28 -26.80 -0.28
CA ASP A 6 10.21 -28.17 0.24
C ASP A 6 8.76 -28.70 0.37
N GLN A 7 7.78 -27.78 0.58
CA GLN A 7 6.35 -28.11 0.59
C GLN A 7 5.75 -28.28 -0.82
N LEU A 8 6.45 -27.81 -1.85
CA LEU A 8 6.09 -28.06 -3.23
C LEU A 8 6.60 -29.46 -3.59
N ASP A 9 5.78 -30.47 -3.36
CA ASP A 9 6.09 -31.86 -3.70
C ASP A 9 6.11 -32.06 -5.22
N PHE A 10 7.25 -31.67 -5.84
CA PHE A 10 7.50 -31.79 -7.27
C PHE A 10 8.73 -32.67 -7.51
N SER A 11 8.55 -33.71 -8.30
CA SER A 11 9.61 -34.46 -8.95
C SER A 11 10.27 -33.61 -10.08
N LEU A 12 10.70 -32.38 -9.75
CA LEU A 12 11.31 -31.47 -10.71
C LEU A 12 12.79 -31.80 -10.91
N PRO A 13 13.31 -31.72 -12.16
CA PRO A 13 14.73 -31.80 -12.43
C PRO A 13 15.52 -30.74 -11.64
N LYS A 14 16.76 -31.08 -11.20
CA LYS A 14 17.61 -30.15 -10.44
C LYS A 14 17.70 -28.73 -11.06
N PRO A 15 17.93 -28.57 -12.39
CA PRO A 15 18.01 -27.25 -13.02
C PRO A 15 16.72 -26.43 -12.88
N ALA A 16 15.56 -27.11 -12.92
CA ALA A 16 14.27 -26.44 -12.75
C ALA A 16 14.08 -25.93 -11.31
N LYS A 17 14.49 -26.71 -10.30
CA LYS A 17 14.47 -26.28 -8.89
C LYS A 17 15.36 -25.07 -8.67
N GLU A 18 16.57 -25.05 -9.24
CA GLU A 18 17.51 -23.92 -9.13
C GLU A 18 16.95 -22.65 -9.76
N LEU A 19 16.25 -22.75 -10.90
CA LEU A 19 15.62 -21.58 -11.55
C LEU A 19 14.44 -21.05 -10.75
N ILE A 20 13.59 -21.92 -10.20
CA ILE A 20 12.49 -21.50 -9.32
C ILE A 20 13.06 -20.82 -8.08
N LEU A 21 14.08 -21.44 -7.45
CA LEU A 21 14.77 -20.85 -6.31
C LEU A 21 15.29 -19.44 -6.64
N LYS A 22 15.98 -19.30 -7.77
CA LYS A 22 16.53 -18.02 -8.22
C LYS A 22 15.44 -16.97 -8.45
N ALA A 23 14.30 -17.35 -9.04
CA ALA A 23 13.19 -16.43 -9.25
C ALA A 23 12.48 -16.03 -7.96
N VAL A 24 12.20 -17.00 -7.08
CA VAL A 24 11.57 -16.77 -5.77
C VAL A 24 12.51 -16.01 -4.83
N GLN A 25 13.83 -16.13 -5.03
CA GLN A 25 14.86 -15.37 -4.32
C GLN A 25 15.23 -14.05 -5.03
N SER A 26 14.59 -13.71 -6.15
CA SER A 26 14.79 -12.40 -6.76
C SER A 26 14.47 -11.30 -5.73
N LYS A 27 15.22 -10.18 -5.82
CA LYS A 27 15.06 -9.08 -4.88
C LYS A 27 13.59 -8.64 -4.77
N GLU A 28 12.92 -8.52 -5.90
CA GLU A 28 11.55 -8.05 -6.00
C GLU A 28 10.55 -9.01 -5.33
N ILE A 29 10.65 -10.32 -5.56
CA ILE A 29 9.75 -11.30 -4.93
C ILE A 29 10.07 -11.44 -3.44
N LYS A 30 11.36 -11.40 -3.08
CA LYS A 30 11.79 -11.47 -1.69
C LYS A 30 11.25 -10.28 -0.89
N GLU A 31 11.39 -9.06 -1.39
CA GLU A 31 10.84 -7.86 -0.75
C GLU A 31 9.33 -7.96 -0.53
N ILE A 32 8.59 -8.51 -1.50
CA ILE A 32 7.13 -8.74 -1.37
C ILE A 32 6.82 -9.74 -0.26
N VAL A 33 7.46 -10.91 -0.29
CA VAL A 33 7.16 -12.00 0.66
C VAL A 33 7.61 -11.64 2.07
N ASP A 34 8.76 -11.00 2.21
CA ASP A 34 9.29 -10.56 3.51
C ASP A 34 8.43 -9.40 4.04
N GLY A 35 8.03 -8.44 3.21
CA GLY A 35 7.14 -7.35 3.59
C GLY A 35 5.79 -7.81 4.09
N VAL A 36 5.22 -8.86 3.47
CA VAL A 36 3.98 -9.49 3.94
C VAL A 36 4.16 -10.21 5.27
N LYS A 37 5.31 -10.88 5.48
CA LYS A 37 5.61 -11.62 6.73
C LYS A 37 6.00 -10.72 7.87
N GLU A 38 6.79 -9.70 7.60
CA GLU A 38 7.37 -8.77 8.57
C GLU A 38 6.57 -7.46 8.66
N LYS A 39 5.30 -7.49 8.26
CA LYS A 39 4.43 -6.33 8.36
C LYS A 39 4.40 -5.77 9.77
N ARG A 40 4.43 -4.48 9.87
CA ARG A 40 4.42 -3.72 11.12
C ARG A 40 3.56 -2.47 11.00
N PRO A 41 3.05 -1.93 12.12
CA PRO A 41 2.36 -0.65 12.11
C PRO A 41 3.22 0.45 11.49
N PRO A 42 2.64 1.37 10.70
CA PRO A 42 3.33 2.57 10.27
C PRO A 42 3.71 3.44 11.47
N LYS A 43 4.90 4.02 11.38
CA LYS A 43 5.47 4.92 12.35
C LYS A 43 5.48 6.34 11.78
N LEU A 44 4.71 7.23 12.36
CA LEU A 44 4.53 8.59 11.84
C LEU A 44 5.05 9.62 12.84
N VAL A 45 5.78 10.61 12.36
CA VAL A 45 6.04 11.84 13.11
C VAL A 45 5.00 12.86 12.67
N ILE A 46 4.17 13.30 13.62
CA ILE A 46 3.12 14.28 13.35
C ILE A 46 3.47 15.61 14.01
N MET A 47 3.39 16.66 13.20
CA MET A 47 3.52 18.03 13.62
C MET A 47 2.26 18.83 13.28
N GLY A 48 1.79 19.62 14.21
CA GLY A 48 0.62 20.46 14.04
C GLY A 48 0.10 20.97 15.38
N ARG A 49 -0.48 22.17 15.39
CA ARG A 49 -0.99 22.79 16.61
C ARG A 49 -2.17 22.04 17.22
N SER A 50 -2.49 22.33 18.49
CA SER A 50 -3.71 21.82 19.13
C SER A 50 -4.93 22.28 18.33
N GLY A 51 -5.94 21.42 18.19
CA GLY A 51 -7.15 21.74 17.47
C GLY A 51 -7.09 21.67 15.94
N VAL A 52 -5.94 21.34 15.32
CA VAL A 52 -5.89 21.11 13.86
C VAL A 52 -6.55 19.80 13.43
N GLY A 53 -6.95 18.96 14.39
CA GLY A 53 -7.68 17.72 14.13
C GLY A 53 -6.77 16.51 13.89
N LYS A 54 -5.65 16.38 14.61
CA LYS A 54 -4.75 15.22 14.51
C LYS A 54 -5.46 13.89 14.78
N SER A 55 -6.11 13.75 15.95
CA SER A 55 -6.86 12.53 16.31
C SER A 55 -8.05 12.29 15.38
N SER A 56 -8.76 13.36 14.99
CA SER A 56 -9.86 13.27 14.01
C SER A 56 -9.36 12.75 12.66
N LEU A 57 -8.16 13.18 12.22
CA LEU A 57 -7.56 12.70 10.97
C LEU A 57 -7.28 11.20 11.03
N ILE A 58 -6.74 10.71 12.15
CA ILE A 58 -6.47 9.29 12.32
C ILE A 58 -7.77 8.48 12.33
N ASN A 59 -8.78 8.92 13.07
CA ASN A 59 -10.10 8.29 13.05
C ASN A 59 -10.70 8.27 11.63
N ALA A 60 -10.55 9.37 10.89
CA ALA A 60 -11.02 9.45 9.51
C ALA A 60 -10.29 8.49 8.56
N MET A 61 -9.00 8.27 8.77
CA MET A 61 -8.20 7.31 7.97
C MET A 61 -8.70 5.87 8.14
N PHE A 62 -9.21 5.50 9.31
CA PHE A 62 -9.74 4.17 9.58
C PHE A 62 -11.26 4.06 9.42
N GLY A 63 -11.99 5.18 9.45
CA GLY A 63 -13.45 5.18 9.48
C GLY A 63 -14.02 4.59 10.77
N GLU A 64 -13.24 4.56 11.83
CA GLU A 64 -13.55 4.02 13.15
C GLU A 64 -13.04 4.98 14.23
N TYR A 65 -13.67 4.98 15.40
CA TYR A 65 -13.19 5.76 16.54
C TYR A 65 -12.10 4.96 17.28
N LEU A 66 -10.85 5.31 17.03
CA LEU A 66 -9.71 4.62 17.60
C LEU A 66 -9.39 5.14 19.00
N ALA A 67 -9.08 4.21 19.91
CA ALA A 67 -8.58 4.57 21.22
C ALA A 67 -7.11 4.99 21.13
N GLU A 68 -6.81 6.20 21.61
CA GLU A 68 -5.44 6.63 21.88
C GLU A 68 -4.99 6.02 23.20
N THR A 69 -3.92 5.24 23.19
CA THR A 69 -3.30 4.70 24.39
C THR A 69 -1.92 5.31 24.56
N SER A 70 -1.63 5.79 25.79
CA SER A 70 -0.41 6.51 26.09
C SER A 70 0.86 5.67 26.01
N SER A 71 1.88 6.32 25.58
CA SER A 71 3.32 6.26 25.74
C SER A 71 3.97 4.91 26.03
N VAL A 72 4.69 4.45 25.02
CA VAL A 72 5.82 3.55 25.20
C VAL A 72 7.08 4.43 25.26
N ASN A 73 7.92 4.26 26.28
CA ASN A 73 9.21 4.94 26.34
C ASN A 73 10.10 4.45 25.19
N VAL A 74 10.57 5.36 24.35
CA VAL A 74 11.55 5.06 23.30
C VAL A 74 12.94 5.46 23.83
N GLY A 75 13.79 4.47 24.02
CA GLY A 75 15.16 4.70 24.50
C GLY A 75 15.23 5.16 25.97
N THR A 76 16.19 6.04 26.24
CA THR A 76 16.45 6.62 27.58
C THR A 76 15.69 7.92 27.83
N THR A 77 14.94 8.43 26.84
CA THR A 77 14.25 9.72 26.88
C THR A 77 12.75 9.51 27.02
N GLU A 78 12.07 10.35 27.80
CA GLU A 78 10.61 10.33 27.98
C GLU A 78 9.89 10.90 26.74
N ALA A 79 10.07 10.26 25.57
CA ALA A 79 9.31 10.61 24.41
C ALA A 79 7.99 9.86 24.40
N HIS A 80 6.91 10.59 24.25
CA HIS A 80 5.58 10.01 24.20
C HIS A 80 5.29 9.49 22.77
N VAL A 81 5.44 8.17 22.59
CA VAL A 81 4.91 7.48 21.41
C VAL A 81 3.47 7.11 21.71
N PHE A 82 2.57 7.65 20.95
CA PHE A 82 1.14 7.33 21.01
C PHE A 82 0.87 6.13 20.11
N GLN A 83 0.18 5.13 20.64
CA GLN A 83 -0.31 4.00 19.87
C GLN A 83 -1.81 4.15 19.65
N TYR A 84 -2.23 4.09 18.40
CA TYR A 84 -3.63 4.00 18.03
C TYR A 84 -3.99 2.53 17.83
N LYS A 85 -5.04 2.06 18.49
CA LYS A 85 -5.44 0.66 18.51
C LYS A 85 -6.85 0.46 17.98
N LYS A 86 -7.00 -0.64 17.24
CA LYS A 86 -8.28 -1.23 16.86
C LYS A 86 -8.42 -2.55 17.61
N GLY A 87 -9.28 -2.59 18.61
CA GLY A 87 -9.28 -3.67 19.59
C GLY A 87 -7.94 -3.71 20.34
N ASP A 88 -7.26 -4.85 20.27
CA ASP A 88 -5.92 -5.03 20.87
C ASP A 88 -4.77 -4.82 19.86
N GLU A 89 -5.07 -4.61 18.58
CA GLU A 89 -4.06 -4.46 17.53
C GLU A 89 -3.64 -2.99 17.38
N VAL A 90 -2.33 -2.72 17.43
CA VAL A 90 -1.76 -1.39 17.17
C VAL A 90 -1.83 -1.13 15.68
N VAL A 91 -2.54 -0.09 15.25
CA VAL A 91 -2.71 0.25 13.84
C VAL A 91 -1.80 1.38 13.36
N PHE A 92 -1.39 2.26 14.29
CA PHE A 92 -0.39 3.31 14.08
C PHE A 92 0.45 3.54 15.33
N GLU A 93 1.71 3.90 15.13
CA GLU A 93 2.59 4.48 16.13
C GLU A 93 2.94 5.90 15.73
N ILE A 94 2.79 6.85 16.65
CA ILE A 94 2.90 8.28 16.35
C ILE A 94 3.75 8.97 17.40
N ILE A 95 4.72 9.77 16.95
CA ILE A 95 5.34 10.81 17.77
C ILE A 95 4.64 12.14 17.46
N ASP A 96 4.01 12.74 18.48
CA ASP A 96 3.55 14.13 18.42
C ASP A 96 4.65 15.06 18.92
N THR A 97 5.34 15.72 17.99
CA THR A 97 6.48 16.60 18.31
C THR A 97 6.11 17.81 19.15
N ARG A 98 4.82 18.19 19.18
CA ARG A 98 4.37 19.33 19.97
C ARG A 98 4.27 19.02 21.45
N GLY A 99 3.79 17.84 21.83
CA GLY A 99 3.76 17.43 23.22
C GLY A 99 5.15 17.46 23.85
N ILE A 100 6.18 17.19 23.05
CA ILE A 100 7.58 17.29 23.49
C ILE A 100 8.01 18.76 23.62
N ARG A 101 7.64 19.63 22.67
CA ARG A 101 8.02 21.06 22.68
C ARG A 101 7.35 21.87 23.79
N GLU A 102 6.09 21.59 24.12
CA GLU A 102 5.36 22.30 25.19
C GLU A 102 5.92 22.00 26.60
N ASN A 103 6.60 20.86 26.76
CA ASN A 103 7.25 20.47 28.01
C ASN A 103 8.70 20.99 28.13
N VAL A 104 9.25 21.55 27.04
CA VAL A 104 10.61 22.08 26.98
C VAL A 104 10.57 23.60 27.00
N GLN A 105 11.22 24.23 27.96
CA GLN A 105 11.38 25.69 27.96
C GLN A 105 12.27 26.10 26.80
N GLU A 106 11.92 27.20 26.11
CA GLU A 106 12.47 27.69 24.82
C GLU A 106 14.00 27.89 24.73
N THR A 107 14.78 27.51 25.73
CA THR A 107 16.23 27.78 25.83
C THR A 107 17.12 26.54 25.87
N ASP A 108 16.57 25.31 25.82
CA ASP A 108 17.36 24.10 25.98
C ASP A 108 17.80 23.47 24.66
N SER A 109 19.05 23.75 24.25
CA SER A 109 19.71 23.02 23.16
C SER A 109 19.80 21.49 23.41
N GLU A 110 19.77 21.05 24.68
CA GLU A 110 19.74 19.64 25.06
C GLU A 110 18.43 18.96 24.65
N ALA A 111 17.31 19.65 24.79
CA ALA A 111 15.99 19.09 24.42
C ALA A 111 15.77 18.96 22.90
N GLU A 112 16.38 19.81 22.07
CA GLU A 112 16.38 19.63 20.61
C GLU A 112 17.21 18.40 20.20
N ILE A 113 18.35 18.17 20.86
CA ILE A 113 19.20 17.00 20.64
C ILE A 113 18.47 15.71 21.06
N ASP A 114 17.72 15.77 22.17
CA ASP A 114 16.92 14.66 22.65
C ASP A 114 15.78 14.32 21.66
N LEU A 115 15.08 15.31 21.13
CA LEU A 115 14.02 15.08 20.14
C LEU A 115 14.56 14.47 18.84
N GLN A 116 15.70 14.95 18.35
CA GLN A 116 16.35 14.38 17.17
C GLN A 116 16.67 12.91 17.38
N LYS A 117 17.32 12.57 18.50
CA LYS A 117 17.67 11.19 18.84
C LYS A 117 16.43 10.30 18.98
N VAL A 118 15.37 10.81 19.61
CA VAL A 118 14.10 10.08 19.73
C VAL A 118 13.50 9.77 18.36
N ILE A 119 13.51 10.71 17.43
CA ILE A 119 13.00 10.50 16.08
C ILE A 119 13.89 9.50 15.33
N GLU A 120 15.23 9.58 15.46
CA GLU A 120 16.14 8.62 14.85
C GLU A 120 15.94 7.20 15.40
N ASP A 121 15.83 7.04 16.72
CA ASP A 121 15.57 5.74 17.38
C ASP A 121 14.17 5.18 17.03
N PHE A 122 13.20 6.05 16.75
CA PHE A 122 11.85 5.66 16.35
C PHE A 122 11.80 5.12 14.93
N GLU A 123 12.72 5.53 14.05
CA GLU A 123 12.74 5.15 12.63
C GLU A 123 11.39 5.40 11.93
N PRO A 124 10.95 6.66 11.76
CA PRO A 124 9.65 6.96 11.18
C PRO A 124 9.57 6.56 9.70
N ASP A 125 8.36 6.21 9.28
CA ASP A 125 8.04 5.94 7.87
C ASP A 125 7.66 7.21 7.10
N ALA A 126 7.12 8.23 7.78
CA ALA A 126 6.75 9.52 7.19
C ALA A 126 6.67 10.63 8.22
N PHE A 127 6.81 11.87 7.74
CA PHE A 127 6.47 13.10 8.47
C PHE A 127 5.16 13.67 7.95
N LEU A 128 4.25 13.99 8.86
CA LEU A 128 2.99 14.68 8.58
C LEU A 128 2.99 16.06 9.21
N LEU A 129 2.97 17.10 8.39
CA LEU A 129 2.70 18.48 8.84
C LEU A 129 1.20 18.75 8.67
N ILE A 130 0.46 18.86 9.78
CA ILE A 130 -0.99 19.09 9.74
C ILE A 130 -1.27 20.56 10.03
N THR A 131 -1.97 21.22 9.12
CA THR A 131 -2.42 22.59 9.25
C THR A 131 -3.93 22.70 9.06
N ASN A 132 -4.54 23.75 9.63
CA ASN A 132 -5.97 24.01 9.47
C ASN A 132 -6.23 24.77 8.16
N GLY A 133 -7.21 24.34 7.37
CA GLY A 133 -7.62 24.99 6.13
C GLY A 133 -8.09 26.44 6.32
N ALA A 134 -8.72 26.76 7.45
CA ALA A 134 -9.22 28.10 7.76
C ALA A 134 -8.16 29.03 8.36
N ASP A 135 -7.03 28.53 8.87
CA ASP A 135 -5.99 29.33 9.52
C ASP A 135 -5.03 29.97 8.50
N ARG A 136 -4.61 31.22 8.76
CA ARG A 136 -3.74 31.99 7.85
C ARG A 136 -2.33 32.30 8.38
N SER A 137 -2.08 32.13 9.68
CA SER A 137 -0.90 32.77 10.29
C SER A 137 0.19 31.84 10.79
N THR A 138 -0.06 30.56 11.01
CA THR A 138 0.81 29.72 11.84
C THR A 138 1.64 28.68 11.10
N LEU A 139 1.29 28.40 9.86
CA LEU A 139 1.96 27.36 9.05
C LEU A 139 3.47 27.63 8.86
N ARG A 140 3.86 28.90 8.70
CA ARG A 140 5.27 29.26 8.40
C ARG A 140 6.21 28.85 9.53
N GLU A 141 5.83 29.14 10.78
CA GLU A 141 6.62 28.78 11.96
C GLU A 141 6.75 27.26 12.12
N ASP A 142 5.63 26.54 11.97
CA ASP A 142 5.61 25.08 12.06
C ASP A 142 6.43 24.44 10.93
N ALA A 143 6.36 25.00 9.71
CA ALA A 143 7.14 24.53 8.56
C ALA A 143 8.65 24.82 8.71
N MET A 144 9.03 25.99 9.25
CA MET A 144 10.43 26.31 9.55
C MET A 144 11.02 25.33 10.55
N TYR A 145 10.32 25.08 11.66
CA TYR A 145 10.75 24.15 12.69
C TYR A 145 10.88 22.72 12.15
N LEU A 146 9.88 22.26 11.38
CA LEU A 146 9.95 20.96 10.73
C LEU A 146 11.16 20.85 9.80
N ASN A 147 11.44 21.90 9.01
CA ASN A 147 12.56 21.91 8.08
C ASN A 147 13.92 21.83 8.81
N GLU A 148 14.04 22.45 9.98
CA GLU A 148 15.23 22.36 10.83
C GLU A 148 15.45 20.94 11.34
N ILE A 149 14.42 20.30 11.88
CA ILE A 149 14.47 18.91 12.33
C ILE A 149 14.82 18.00 11.15
N TYR A 150 14.06 18.10 10.06
CA TYR A 150 14.19 17.22 8.90
C TYR A 150 15.59 17.29 8.25
N LYS A 151 16.21 18.49 8.25
CA LYS A 151 17.57 18.67 7.73
C LYS A 151 18.67 18.11 8.63
N LYS A 152 18.44 18.08 9.94
CA LYS A 152 19.39 17.52 10.92
C LYS A 152 19.37 15.99 10.94
N LEU A 153 18.24 15.39 10.55
CA LEU A 153 18.05 13.95 10.49
C LEU A 153 18.65 13.40 9.19
N ASP A 154 19.46 12.34 9.30
CA ASP A 154 19.98 11.59 8.13
C ASP A 154 18.97 10.52 7.67
N ILE A 155 17.70 10.91 7.55
CA ILE A 155 16.62 10.04 7.13
C ILE A 155 15.93 10.57 5.88
N HIS A 156 15.59 9.66 4.97
CA HIS A 156 14.99 9.99 3.68
C HIS A 156 13.57 9.40 3.60
N VAL A 157 12.68 9.97 4.39
CA VAL A 157 11.26 9.57 4.41
C VAL A 157 10.37 10.66 3.81
N PRO A 158 9.17 10.33 3.32
CA PRO A 158 8.28 11.32 2.72
C PRO A 158 7.82 12.36 3.75
N LEU A 159 7.75 13.62 3.29
CA LEU A 159 7.12 14.72 4.01
C LEU A 159 5.78 15.04 3.34
N ILE A 160 4.69 14.88 4.09
CA ILE A 160 3.34 15.14 3.62
C ILE A 160 2.74 16.27 4.45
N THR A 161 2.32 17.34 3.78
CA THR A 161 1.57 18.44 4.41
C THR A 161 0.09 18.21 4.19
N VAL A 162 -0.63 18.05 5.29
CA VAL A 162 -2.08 17.82 5.31
C VAL A 162 -2.79 19.11 5.68
N ILE A 163 -3.57 19.65 4.75
CA ILE A 163 -4.47 20.78 5.02
C ILE A 163 -5.79 20.18 5.48
N ASN A 164 -5.97 20.05 6.79
CA ASN A 164 -7.17 19.47 7.38
C ASN A 164 -8.28 20.53 7.55
N ARG A 165 -9.50 20.07 7.85
CA ARG A 165 -10.68 20.92 8.06
C ARG A 165 -11.01 21.81 6.86
N ILE A 166 -10.85 21.30 5.65
CA ILE A 166 -11.24 22.06 4.44
C ILE A 166 -12.77 22.22 4.34
N ASP A 167 -13.52 21.42 5.07
CA ASP A 167 -14.98 21.60 5.25
C ASP A 167 -15.33 22.95 5.88
N ASP A 168 -14.42 23.57 6.67
CA ASP A 168 -14.56 24.91 7.24
C ASP A 168 -14.22 26.02 6.26
N ILE A 169 -13.64 25.75 5.08
CA ILE A 169 -13.39 26.73 4.02
C ILE A 169 -14.73 27.17 3.41
N GLU A 170 -14.86 28.49 3.19
CA GLU A 170 -16.08 29.06 2.65
C GLU A 170 -16.50 28.54 1.26
N PRO A 171 -17.77 28.25 1.04
CA PRO A 171 -18.90 28.32 1.97
C PRO A 171 -18.86 27.15 2.98
N SER A 172 -18.72 27.49 4.27
CA SER A 172 -18.48 26.52 5.37
C SER A 172 -19.70 25.69 5.78
N ARG A 173 -20.91 26.16 5.43
CA ARG A 173 -22.19 25.49 5.77
C ARG A 173 -22.39 24.13 5.08
N ILE A 174 -21.64 23.86 3.99
CA ILE A 174 -21.75 22.61 3.22
C ILE A 174 -20.64 21.69 3.70
N LYS A 175 -21.00 20.68 4.50
CA LYS A 175 -20.07 19.67 5.04
C LYS A 175 -20.01 18.41 4.18
N GLU A 176 -21.06 18.13 3.41
CA GLU A 176 -21.15 16.99 2.49
C GLU A 176 -20.22 17.19 1.27
N PRO A 177 -19.18 16.37 1.08
CA PRO A 177 -18.18 16.57 0.01
C PRO A 177 -18.74 16.51 -1.40
N THR A 178 -19.76 15.68 -1.63
CA THR A 178 -20.42 15.53 -2.92
C THR A 178 -21.14 16.81 -3.35
N GLN A 179 -21.50 17.66 -2.39
CA GLN A 179 -22.23 18.93 -2.59
C GLN A 179 -21.28 20.14 -2.62
N TYR A 180 -19.96 19.96 -2.57
CA TYR A 180 -19.03 21.08 -2.63
C TYR A 180 -19.19 21.86 -3.93
N SER A 181 -19.57 23.15 -3.81
CA SER A 181 -19.75 24.06 -4.93
C SER A 181 -18.42 24.34 -5.65
N THR A 182 -18.49 24.78 -6.90
CA THR A 182 -17.31 25.22 -7.68
C THR A 182 -16.49 26.23 -6.90
N LYS A 183 -17.15 27.24 -6.29
CA LYS A 183 -16.48 28.26 -5.46
C LYS A 183 -15.72 27.67 -4.28
N LYS A 184 -16.31 26.67 -3.57
CA LYS A 184 -15.62 25.99 -2.46
C LYS A 184 -14.38 25.25 -2.95
N LYS A 185 -14.49 24.54 -4.06
CA LYS A 185 -13.37 23.82 -4.69
C LYS A 185 -12.25 24.78 -5.14
N GLU A 186 -12.60 25.94 -5.70
CA GLU A 186 -11.65 26.97 -6.06
C GLU A 186 -10.93 27.54 -4.82
N ASN A 187 -11.67 27.83 -3.73
CA ASN A 187 -11.10 28.31 -2.48
C ASN A 187 -10.15 27.26 -1.84
N ILE A 188 -10.50 25.98 -1.90
CA ILE A 188 -9.62 24.88 -1.46
C ILE A 188 -8.33 24.86 -2.30
N ASN A 189 -8.42 24.96 -3.62
CA ASN A 189 -7.27 24.98 -4.50
C ASN A 189 -6.39 26.21 -4.23
N THR A 190 -6.98 27.39 -4.04
CA THR A 190 -6.24 28.61 -3.65
C THR A 190 -5.48 28.38 -2.36
N LYS A 191 -6.08 27.73 -1.36
CA LYS A 191 -5.42 27.41 -0.10
C LYS A 191 -4.25 26.46 -0.31
N VAL A 192 -4.40 25.45 -1.16
CA VAL A 192 -3.30 24.53 -1.52
C VAL A 192 -2.11 25.27 -2.10
N GLU A 193 -2.34 26.18 -3.03
CA GLU A 193 -1.24 26.95 -3.64
C GLU A 193 -0.58 27.89 -2.61
N GLN A 194 -1.33 28.56 -1.74
CA GLN A 194 -0.77 29.35 -0.64
C GLN A 194 0.11 28.52 0.31
N VAL A 195 -0.31 27.31 0.63
CA VAL A 195 0.49 26.39 1.47
C VAL A 195 1.78 25.98 0.76
N LYS A 196 1.71 25.66 -0.54
CA LYS A 196 2.90 25.33 -1.34
C LYS A 196 3.90 26.49 -1.41
N GLU A 197 3.42 27.72 -1.57
CA GLU A 197 4.26 28.94 -1.55
C GLU A 197 4.99 29.06 -0.21
N VAL A 198 4.27 28.95 0.92
CA VAL A 198 4.89 29.02 2.26
C VAL A 198 5.94 27.92 2.45
N LEU A 199 5.65 26.68 2.02
CA LEU A 199 6.61 25.57 2.11
C LEU A 199 7.85 25.82 1.25
N SER A 200 7.67 26.32 0.04
CA SER A 200 8.77 26.68 -0.86
C SER A 200 9.65 27.76 -0.27
N ASP A 201 9.06 28.82 0.30
CA ASP A 201 9.76 29.92 0.96
C ASP A 201 10.65 29.48 2.12
N VAL A 202 10.23 28.45 2.86
CA VAL A 202 11.01 27.89 3.96
C VAL A 202 11.96 26.77 3.53
N GLY A 203 12.04 26.49 2.23
CA GLY A 203 12.98 25.50 1.66
C GLY A 203 12.46 24.06 1.61
N ILE A 204 11.14 23.85 1.76
CA ILE A 204 10.47 22.55 1.63
C ILE A 204 9.77 22.47 0.26
N SER A 205 10.52 22.24 -0.80
CA SER A 205 9.97 22.24 -2.18
C SER A 205 9.43 20.90 -2.64
N LYS A 206 9.74 19.80 -1.94
CA LYS A 206 9.37 18.42 -2.34
C LYS A 206 8.25 17.80 -1.50
N ALA A 207 7.59 18.58 -0.64
CA ALA A 207 6.49 18.06 0.15
C ALA A 207 5.25 17.78 -0.69
N PHE A 208 4.60 16.66 -0.42
CA PHE A 208 3.24 16.42 -0.91
C PHE A 208 2.26 17.31 -0.13
N VAL A 209 1.33 17.96 -0.81
CA VAL A 209 0.30 18.81 -0.17
C VAL A 209 -1.08 18.21 -0.49
N VAL A 210 -1.82 17.84 0.55
CA VAL A 210 -3.13 17.20 0.41
C VAL A 210 -4.18 17.94 1.23
N PRO A 211 -5.21 18.54 0.59
CA PRO A 211 -6.36 19.06 1.31
C PRO A 211 -7.30 17.93 1.70
N VAL A 212 -7.68 17.85 2.98
CA VAL A 212 -8.58 16.82 3.49
C VAL A 212 -9.64 17.40 4.42
N SER A 213 -10.78 16.74 4.52
CA SER A 213 -11.69 16.87 5.65
C SER A 213 -11.67 15.56 6.43
N SER A 214 -11.45 15.66 7.72
CA SER A 214 -11.58 14.54 8.66
C SER A 214 -12.91 14.60 9.43
N TYR A 215 -13.88 15.34 8.92
CA TYR A 215 -15.17 15.55 9.60
C TYR A 215 -16.00 14.29 9.58
N ILE A 216 -16.33 13.80 10.76
CA ILE A 216 -17.22 12.66 11.01
C ILE A 216 -18.13 13.04 12.16
N GLU A 217 -19.44 12.84 12.00
CA GLU A 217 -20.38 12.81 13.12
C GLU A 217 -20.62 11.34 13.50
N TRP A 218 -20.42 11.07 14.78
CA TRP A 218 -20.67 9.76 15.34
C TRP A 218 -22.08 9.68 15.91
N ASN A 219 -22.62 8.49 16.03
CA ASN A 219 -23.95 8.26 16.63
C ASN A 219 -24.01 8.54 18.15
N HIS A 220 -23.08 9.36 18.65
CA HIS A 220 -23.01 9.84 20.03
C HIS A 220 -22.39 11.23 20.07
N ASP A 221 -23.00 12.19 20.80
CA ASP A 221 -22.59 13.59 20.82
C ASP A 221 -21.22 13.83 21.47
N ASN A 222 -20.87 13.03 22.50
CA ASN A 222 -19.60 13.15 23.24
C ASN A 222 -18.81 11.83 23.21
N PRO A 223 -18.24 11.44 22.09
CA PRO A 223 -17.49 10.17 21.97
C PRO A 223 -16.30 10.06 22.93
N GLU A 224 -15.74 11.20 23.33
CA GLU A 224 -14.55 11.27 24.18
C GLU A 224 -14.79 10.73 25.60
N GLU A 225 -16.03 10.87 26.09
CA GLU A 225 -16.45 10.47 27.44
C GLU A 225 -16.78 8.97 27.56
N LEU A 226 -16.86 8.27 26.44
CA LEU A 226 -17.26 6.86 26.38
C LEU A 226 -16.13 5.93 26.85
N THR A 227 -16.51 4.76 27.37
CA THR A 227 -15.59 3.66 27.65
C THR A 227 -14.99 3.10 26.36
N LYS A 228 -13.95 2.26 26.47
CA LYS A 228 -13.30 1.64 25.31
C LYS A 228 -14.29 0.82 24.48
N GLU A 229 -15.11 0.02 25.16
CA GLU A 229 -16.10 -0.87 24.53
C GLU A 229 -17.19 -0.07 23.80
N GLU A 230 -17.64 1.04 24.40
CA GLU A 230 -18.61 1.94 23.79
C GLU A 230 -18.03 2.68 22.58
N LYS A 231 -16.74 3.10 22.63
CA LYS A 231 -16.04 3.70 21.50
C LYS A 231 -15.91 2.75 20.31
N GLU A 232 -15.66 1.48 20.57
CA GLU A 232 -15.57 0.45 19.52
C GLU A 232 -16.94 0.17 18.86
N ALA A 233 -18.03 0.47 19.55
CA ALA A 233 -19.40 0.32 19.04
C ALA A 233 -19.92 1.54 18.27
N LEU A 234 -19.16 2.65 18.22
CA LEU A 234 -19.56 3.85 17.51
C LEU A 234 -19.70 3.59 16.01
N THR A 235 -20.73 4.17 15.43
CA THR A 235 -20.98 4.15 14.00
C THR A 235 -21.02 5.57 13.44
N ILE A 236 -20.68 5.72 12.17
CA ILE A 236 -20.71 7.00 11.47
C ILE A 236 -22.16 7.34 11.17
N GLU A 237 -22.64 8.46 11.70
CA GLU A 237 -23.97 9.03 11.40
C GLU A 237 -23.89 9.96 10.19
N PHE A 238 -22.85 10.81 10.12
CA PHE A 238 -22.58 11.64 8.96
C PHE A 238 -21.11 11.52 8.55
N ASP A 239 -20.88 11.25 7.27
CA ASP A 239 -19.55 11.11 6.68
C ASP A 239 -19.20 12.33 5.82
N GLY A 240 -18.49 13.28 6.40
CA GLY A 240 -17.97 14.47 5.74
C GLY A 240 -16.50 14.36 5.31
N ARG A 241 -15.95 13.13 5.25
CA ARG A 241 -14.56 12.89 4.85
C ARG A 241 -14.32 13.25 3.40
N TYR A 242 -13.24 13.96 3.15
CA TYR A 242 -12.82 14.34 1.80
C TYR A 242 -11.33 14.06 1.59
N ASN A 243 -10.97 13.47 0.47
CA ASN A 243 -9.59 13.13 0.07
C ASN A 243 -8.80 12.28 1.09
N ILE A 244 -9.45 11.64 2.04
CA ILE A 244 -8.77 10.72 2.97
C ILE A 244 -8.12 9.58 2.19
N ASP A 245 -8.79 9.07 1.17
CA ASP A 245 -8.28 8.04 0.26
C ASP A 245 -6.99 8.47 -0.43
N LYS A 246 -6.94 9.74 -0.85
CA LYS A 246 -5.74 10.30 -1.50
C LYS A 246 -4.57 10.41 -0.52
N LEU A 247 -4.83 10.74 0.74
CA LEU A 247 -3.81 10.76 1.78
C LEU A 247 -3.29 9.35 2.07
N LEU A 248 -4.19 8.37 2.23
CA LEU A 248 -3.84 6.98 2.42
C LEU A 248 -3.00 6.45 1.26
N GLN A 249 -3.42 6.74 0.03
CA GLN A 249 -2.66 6.36 -1.16
C GLN A 249 -1.25 6.97 -1.18
N LEU A 250 -1.11 8.25 -0.81
CA LEU A 250 0.20 8.90 -0.75
C LEU A 250 1.10 8.25 0.31
N LEU A 251 0.56 7.89 1.46
CA LEU A 251 1.30 7.14 2.47
C LEU A 251 1.74 5.78 1.91
N GLU A 252 0.80 4.99 1.40
CA GLU A 252 1.07 3.66 0.85
C GLU A 252 2.13 3.64 -0.25
N ASP A 253 2.10 4.64 -1.13
CA ASP A 253 3.03 4.72 -2.26
C ASP A 253 4.45 5.16 -1.84
N ASN A 254 4.62 5.73 -0.64
CA ASN A 254 5.86 6.40 -0.25
C ASN A 254 6.50 5.91 1.06
N ILE A 255 5.78 5.17 1.92
CA ILE A 255 6.33 4.63 3.18
C ILE A 255 7.01 3.27 2.97
N ASP A 256 7.66 2.75 4.03
CA ASP A 256 8.22 1.40 4.03
C ASP A 256 7.16 0.37 3.63
N PHE A 257 7.53 -0.55 2.76
CA PHE A 257 6.60 -1.52 2.19
C PHE A 257 5.89 -2.39 3.24
N ARG A 258 6.58 -2.75 4.34
CA ARG A 258 6.02 -3.55 5.45
C ARG A 258 4.92 -2.78 6.19
N ALA A 259 5.14 -1.48 6.37
CA ALA A 259 4.17 -0.56 6.96
C ALA A 259 2.98 -0.32 6.03
N ALA A 260 3.23 -0.14 4.73
CA ALA A 260 2.18 0.00 3.72
C ALA A 260 1.26 -1.23 3.67
N VAL A 261 1.82 -2.44 3.60
CA VAL A 261 1.05 -3.70 3.62
C VAL A 261 0.22 -3.81 4.91
N TYR A 262 0.80 -3.47 6.06
CA TYR A 262 0.07 -3.49 7.33
C TYR A 262 -1.12 -2.52 7.33
N MET A 263 -0.90 -1.29 6.88
CA MET A 263 -1.93 -0.25 6.79
C MET A 263 -3.08 -0.67 5.86
N MET A 264 -2.76 -1.24 4.70
CA MET A 264 -3.76 -1.72 3.74
C MET A 264 -4.66 -2.82 4.32
N LEU A 265 -4.06 -3.78 5.03
CA LEU A 265 -4.79 -4.89 5.62
C LEU A 265 -5.74 -4.43 6.74
N ASN A 266 -5.34 -3.42 7.51
CA ASN A 266 -6.15 -2.92 8.63
C ASN A 266 -7.26 -1.95 8.19
N ASN A 267 -7.04 -1.19 7.12
CA ASN A 267 -8.02 -0.24 6.60
C ASN A 267 -9.12 -0.88 5.73
N LYS A 268 -9.00 -2.18 5.39
CA LYS A 268 -9.88 -2.88 4.44
C LYS A 268 -10.10 -2.09 3.14
N TYR A 269 -9.07 -1.37 2.69
CA TYR A 269 -9.18 -0.43 1.58
C TYR A 269 -9.03 -1.20 0.26
N GLU A 270 -10.14 -1.66 -0.30
CA GLU A 270 -10.19 -2.49 -1.51
C GLU A 270 -9.38 -1.91 -2.68
N VAL A 271 -9.42 -0.59 -2.85
CA VAL A 271 -8.71 0.07 -3.97
C VAL A 271 -7.19 -0.02 -3.80
N ALA A 272 -6.67 0.15 -2.58
CA ALA A 272 -5.24 0.09 -2.31
C ALA A 272 -4.74 -1.37 -2.36
N ILE A 273 -5.48 -2.29 -1.73
CA ILE A 273 -5.20 -3.73 -1.81
C ILE A 273 -5.15 -4.19 -3.26
N ARG A 274 -6.09 -3.74 -4.09
CA ARG A 274 -6.13 -4.04 -5.52
C ARG A 274 -4.90 -3.54 -6.26
N LYS A 275 -4.44 -2.30 -6.01
CA LYS A 275 -3.23 -1.73 -6.64
C LYS A 275 -1.98 -2.52 -6.29
N VAL A 276 -1.85 -2.93 -5.03
CA VAL A 276 -0.73 -3.75 -4.58
C VAL A 276 -0.78 -5.15 -5.19
N ALA A 277 -1.96 -5.76 -5.22
CA ALA A 277 -2.14 -7.03 -5.90
C ALA A 277 -1.77 -6.94 -7.39
N ASP A 278 -2.16 -5.86 -8.08
CA ASP A 278 -1.78 -5.61 -9.48
C ASP A 278 -0.26 -5.45 -9.66
N LYS A 279 0.42 -4.79 -8.72
CA LYS A 279 1.89 -4.70 -8.73
C LYS A 279 2.53 -6.08 -8.56
N PHE A 280 2.02 -6.90 -7.64
CA PHE A 280 2.51 -8.26 -7.42
C PHE A 280 2.29 -9.14 -8.65
N ILE A 281 1.10 -9.09 -9.25
CA ILE A 281 0.78 -9.82 -10.47
C ILE A 281 1.82 -9.50 -11.56
N LYS A 282 2.17 -8.23 -11.76
CA LYS A 282 3.20 -7.83 -12.73
C LYS A 282 4.58 -8.39 -12.38
N VAL A 283 4.99 -8.34 -11.12
CA VAL A 283 6.29 -8.86 -10.67
C VAL A 283 6.38 -10.37 -10.87
N PHE A 284 5.37 -11.13 -10.43
CA PHE A 284 5.33 -12.59 -10.61
C PHE A 284 5.28 -12.97 -12.09
N SER A 285 4.52 -12.25 -12.90
CA SER A 285 4.45 -12.48 -14.36
C SER A 285 5.79 -12.23 -15.04
N THR A 286 6.49 -11.15 -14.67
CA THR A 286 7.82 -10.83 -15.20
C THR A 286 8.87 -11.90 -14.80
N ALA A 287 8.81 -12.36 -13.55
CA ALA A 287 9.68 -13.43 -13.06
C ALA A 287 9.43 -14.74 -13.84
N SER A 288 8.16 -15.08 -14.07
CA SER A 288 7.78 -16.25 -14.89
C SER A 288 8.30 -16.16 -16.33
N ALA A 289 8.18 -14.98 -16.94
CA ALA A 289 8.70 -14.70 -18.28
C ALA A 289 10.24 -14.89 -18.35
N SER A 290 10.94 -14.39 -17.34
CA SER A 290 12.40 -14.47 -17.26
C SER A 290 12.90 -15.92 -17.14
N ILE A 291 12.17 -16.77 -16.44
CA ILE A 291 12.48 -18.20 -16.33
C ILE A 291 12.26 -18.92 -17.65
N ALA A 292 11.15 -18.63 -18.34
CA ALA A 292 10.78 -19.31 -19.57
C ALA A 292 11.73 -19.05 -20.76
N ILE A 293 12.61 -18.06 -20.67
CA ILE A 293 13.69 -17.84 -21.64
C ILE A 293 14.74 -18.94 -21.58
N THR A 294 14.88 -19.62 -20.44
CA THR A 294 15.93 -20.63 -20.24
C THR A 294 15.48 -21.97 -20.82
N PRO A 295 16.16 -22.53 -21.84
CA PRO A 295 15.75 -23.76 -22.49
C PRO A 295 15.97 -24.96 -21.57
N ILE A 296 14.90 -25.45 -20.94
CA ILE A 296 14.89 -26.69 -20.14
C ILE A 296 13.93 -27.67 -20.81
N PRO A 297 14.41 -28.81 -21.32
CA PRO A 297 13.53 -29.77 -21.99
C PRO A 297 12.42 -30.29 -21.06
N ALA A 298 11.16 -30.29 -21.54
CA ALA A 298 9.96 -30.82 -20.89
C ALA A 298 9.53 -30.19 -19.55
N SER A 299 10.07 -29.01 -19.18
CA SER A 299 9.88 -28.43 -17.84
C SER A 299 9.05 -27.16 -17.78
N ASP A 300 8.73 -26.52 -18.93
CA ASP A 300 8.14 -25.17 -18.98
C ASP A 300 6.89 -25.02 -18.13
N ILE A 301 6.00 -26.02 -18.16
CA ILE A 301 4.74 -25.98 -17.39
C ILE A 301 4.96 -26.26 -15.90
N ALA A 302 5.81 -27.26 -15.59
CA ALA A 302 6.06 -27.69 -14.21
C ALA A 302 6.78 -26.62 -13.39
N ILE A 303 7.54 -25.72 -14.04
CA ILE A 303 8.28 -24.62 -13.39
C ILE A 303 7.36 -23.45 -13.03
N LEU A 304 6.33 -23.18 -13.84
CA LEU A 304 5.46 -22.02 -13.64
C LEU A 304 4.45 -22.21 -12.51
N ILE A 305 3.98 -23.44 -12.29
CA ILE A 305 2.97 -23.74 -11.26
C ILE A 305 3.41 -23.29 -9.84
N PRO A 306 4.64 -23.53 -9.37
CA PRO A 306 5.12 -23.03 -8.08
C PRO A 306 5.02 -21.52 -7.93
N ILE A 307 5.37 -20.76 -8.97
CA ILE A 307 5.30 -19.29 -8.95
C ILE A 307 3.86 -18.83 -8.87
N GLN A 308 2.97 -19.44 -9.64
CA GLN A 308 1.54 -19.14 -9.61
C GLN A 308 0.91 -19.50 -8.25
N ILE A 309 1.31 -20.62 -7.63
CA ILE A 309 0.88 -20.96 -6.28
C ILE A 309 1.31 -19.87 -5.28
N LEU A 310 2.55 -19.40 -5.36
CA LEU A 310 3.04 -18.35 -4.48
C LEU A 310 2.27 -17.04 -4.73
N GLU A 311 2.06 -16.67 -5.98
CA GLU A 311 1.26 -15.51 -6.38
C GLU A 311 -0.14 -15.56 -5.79
N VAL A 312 -0.88 -16.66 -5.99
CA VAL A 312 -2.25 -16.84 -5.46
C VAL A 312 -2.25 -16.75 -3.94
N ARG A 313 -1.27 -17.35 -3.25
CA ARG A 313 -1.17 -17.27 -1.78
C ARG A 313 -0.92 -15.84 -1.29
N VAL A 314 -0.08 -15.08 -1.99
CA VAL A 314 0.18 -13.67 -1.65
C VAL A 314 -1.07 -12.84 -1.85
N ILE A 315 -1.79 -13.01 -2.96
CA ILE A 315 -3.03 -12.27 -3.25
C ILE A 315 -4.12 -12.63 -2.22
N ALA A 316 -4.33 -13.91 -1.91
CA ALA A 316 -5.27 -14.33 -0.89
C ALA A 316 -4.92 -13.78 0.50
N TYR A 317 -3.63 -13.71 0.83
CA TYR A 317 -3.18 -13.13 2.09
C TYR A 317 -3.50 -11.63 2.18
N LEU A 318 -3.37 -10.88 1.07
CA LEU A 318 -3.79 -9.47 1.01
C LEU A 318 -5.30 -9.29 1.26
N ALA A 319 -6.10 -10.31 0.91
CA ALA A 319 -7.53 -10.36 1.22
C ALA A 319 -7.83 -10.84 2.67
N GLY A 320 -6.80 -11.11 3.48
CA GLY A 320 -6.94 -11.62 4.84
C GLY A 320 -7.05 -13.14 4.94
N GLU A 321 -6.92 -13.88 3.84
CA GLU A 321 -7.02 -15.34 3.82
C GLU A 321 -5.64 -16.02 3.85
N LYS A 322 -5.48 -17.02 4.72
CA LYS A 322 -4.27 -17.85 4.79
C LYS A 322 -4.46 -19.13 4.01
N LEU A 323 -3.95 -19.19 2.78
CA LEU A 323 -3.99 -20.40 1.97
C LEU A 323 -2.74 -21.26 2.17
N ASP A 324 -2.96 -22.58 2.26
CA ASP A 324 -1.89 -23.55 2.10
C ASP A 324 -1.57 -23.80 0.60
N VAL A 325 -0.50 -24.55 0.34
CA VAL A 325 -0.07 -24.89 -1.02
C VAL A 325 -1.12 -25.69 -1.77
N LYS A 326 -1.81 -26.59 -1.06
CA LYS A 326 -2.82 -27.47 -1.65
C LYS A 326 -4.03 -26.68 -2.12
N SER A 327 -4.57 -25.81 -1.26
CA SER A 327 -5.72 -24.94 -1.58
C SER A 327 -5.44 -24.01 -2.73
N ALA A 328 -4.26 -23.37 -2.75
CA ALA A 328 -3.85 -22.52 -3.86
C ALA A 328 -3.72 -23.29 -5.18
N ARG A 329 -3.19 -24.52 -5.14
CA ARG A 329 -3.13 -25.40 -6.31
C ARG A 329 -4.51 -25.82 -6.79
N GLU A 330 -5.41 -26.19 -5.88
CA GLU A 330 -6.79 -26.54 -6.22
C GLU A 330 -7.55 -25.35 -6.84
N PHE A 331 -7.31 -24.14 -6.34
CA PHE A 331 -7.85 -22.93 -6.97
C PHE A 331 -7.37 -22.81 -8.42
N ILE A 332 -6.07 -22.87 -8.69
CA ILE A 332 -5.51 -22.77 -10.04
C ILE A 332 -6.10 -23.87 -10.94
N LEU A 333 -6.22 -25.10 -10.45
CA LEU A 333 -6.80 -26.20 -11.20
C LEU A 333 -8.29 -25.98 -11.50
N SER A 334 -9.04 -25.39 -10.58
CA SER A 334 -10.46 -25.09 -10.75
C SER A 334 -10.72 -24.04 -11.86
N LEU A 335 -9.76 -23.15 -12.10
CA LEU A 335 -9.81 -22.18 -13.20
C LEU A 335 -9.54 -22.83 -14.57
N GLY A 336 -9.26 -24.12 -14.62
CA GLY A 336 -8.90 -24.82 -15.86
C GLY A 336 -7.40 -24.84 -16.14
N GLY A 337 -6.57 -24.75 -15.11
CA GLY A 337 -5.12 -24.58 -15.18
C GLY A 337 -4.38 -25.52 -16.14
N VAL A 338 -4.75 -26.79 -16.22
CA VAL A 338 -4.14 -27.74 -17.19
C VAL A 338 -4.62 -27.47 -18.62
N ALA A 339 -5.88 -27.06 -18.81
CA ALA A 339 -6.43 -26.73 -20.13
C ALA A 339 -5.85 -25.42 -20.70
N LEU A 340 -5.50 -24.47 -19.84
CA LEU A 340 -4.86 -23.22 -20.22
C LEU A 340 -3.49 -23.44 -20.84
N PHE A 341 -2.67 -24.31 -20.26
CA PHE A 341 -1.40 -24.72 -20.86
C PHE A 341 -1.60 -25.56 -22.11
N GLY A 342 -2.65 -26.38 -22.18
CA GLY A 342 -3.01 -27.12 -23.38
C GLY A 342 -3.45 -26.22 -24.54
N MET A 343 -4.15 -25.10 -24.27
CA MET A 343 -4.48 -24.09 -25.26
C MET A 343 -3.25 -23.28 -25.70
N ALA A 344 -2.36 -22.95 -24.77
CA ALA A 344 -1.09 -22.31 -25.10
C ALA A 344 -0.21 -23.22 -25.98
N LEU A 345 -0.12 -24.50 -25.66
CA LEU A 345 0.55 -25.50 -26.50
C LEU A 345 -0.10 -25.70 -27.88
N ARG A 346 -1.45 -25.69 -27.95
CA ARG A 346 -2.18 -25.72 -29.23
C ARG A 346 -1.94 -24.45 -30.05
N PHE A 347 -1.88 -23.28 -29.42
CA PHE A 347 -1.56 -22.04 -30.07
C PHE A 347 -0.13 -22.03 -30.62
N ILE A 348 0.84 -22.55 -29.86
CA ILE A 348 2.23 -22.76 -30.34
C ILE A 348 2.23 -23.72 -31.50
N ALA A 349 1.53 -24.84 -31.43
CA ALA A 349 1.45 -25.83 -32.50
C ALA A 349 0.73 -25.26 -33.77
N GLN A 350 -0.29 -24.41 -33.60
CA GLN A 350 -0.97 -23.75 -34.71
C GLN A 350 -0.17 -22.59 -35.33
N GLN A 351 0.55 -21.83 -34.53
CA GLN A 351 1.46 -20.79 -35.02
C GLN A 351 2.81 -21.38 -35.48
N GLY A 352 3.24 -22.49 -34.91
CA GLY A 352 4.46 -23.20 -35.29
C GLY A 352 4.52 -23.62 -36.76
N SER A 353 3.39 -23.93 -37.36
CA SER A 353 3.31 -24.18 -38.82
C SER A 353 3.57 -22.93 -39.68
N LYS A 354 3.35 -21.72 -39.13
CA LYS A 354 3.67 -20.44 -39.79
C LYS A 354 5.05 -19.91 -39.40
N LEU A 355 5.53 -20.23 -38.19
CA LEU A 355 6.81 -19.78 -37.65
C LEU A 355 7.99 -20.69 -38.04
N LEU A 356 7.74 -21.93 -38.45
CA LEU A 356 8.79 -22.81 -38.99
C LEU A 356 9.43 -22.26 -40.29
N ASN A 357 8.83 -21.26 -40.92
CA ASN A 357 9.42 -20.53 -42.03
C ASN A 357 10.27 -19.31 -41.63
N LEU A 358 10.34 -18.97 -40.34
CA LEU A 358 11.17 -17.90 -39.80
C LEU A 358 12.40 -18.52 -39.12
N THR A 359 13.47 -18.72 -39.86
CA THR A 359 14.80 -19.13 -39.43
C THR A 359 15.51 -18.03 -38.61
N ILE A 360 14.85 -17.45 -37.59
CA ILE A 360 15.44 -16.46 -36.72
C ILE A 360 15.82 -17.16 -35.41
N PRO A 361 17.12 -17.25 -35.05
CA PRO A 361 17.57 -17.76 -33.77
C PRO A 361 16.98 -16.90 -32.62
N GLY A 362 16.26 -17.51 -31.65
CA GLY A 362 15.69 -16.82 -30.50
C GLY A 362 14.16 -16.64 -30.51
N SER A 363 13.46 -16.87 -31.62
CA SER A 363 11.99 -16.75 -31.72
C SER A 363 11.22 -17.66 -30.74
N GLY A 364 11.74 -18.85 -30.49
CA GLY A 364 11.15 -19.81 -29.52
C GLY A 364 11.19 -19.29 -28.08
N ALA A 365 12.29 -18.68 -27.65
CA ALA A 365 12.44 -18.13 -26.29
C ALA A 365 11.50 -16.93 -26.06
N ALA A 366 11.31 -16.07 -27.04
CA ALA A 366 10.37 -14.95 -26.98
C ALA A 366 8.92 -15.43 -26.82
N ILE A 367 8.53 -16.48 -27.54
CA ILE A 367 7.20 -17.08 -27.46
C ILE A 367 6.96 -17.70 -26.08
N SER A 368 7.92 -18.51 -25.57
CA SER A 368 7.81 -19.14 -24.25
C SER A 368 7.74 -18.09 -23.12
N SER A 369 8.53 -17.05 -23.19
CA SER A 369 8.51 -15.93 -22.25
C SER A 369 7.16 -15.21 -22.24
N SER A 370 6.63 -14.91 -23.41
CA SER A 370 5.31 -14.28 -23.57
C SER A 370 4.17 -15.13 -23.00
N LEU A 371 4.19 -16.44 -23.24
CA LEU A 371 3.18 -17.36 -22.71
C LEU A 371 3.27 -17.53 -21.19
N ALA A 372 4.48 -17.57 -20.65
CA ALA A 372 4.72 -17.64 -19.22
C ALA A 372 4.21 -16.36 -18.51
N TYR A 373 4.50 -15.19 -19.08
CA TYR A 373 3.96 -13.93 -18.59
C TYR A 373 2.44 -13.94 -18.57
N THR A 374 1.83 -14.22 -19.75
CA THR A 374 0.38 -14.20 -19.93
C THR A 374 -0.31 -15.20 -18.99
N GLY A 375 0.23 -16.40 -18.83
CA GLY A 375 -0.33 -17.43 -17.98
C GLY A 375 -0.32 -17.04 -16.50
N THR A 376 0.79 -16.50 -16.01
CA THR A 376 0.91 -16.04 -14.61
C THR A 376 0.04 -14.79 -14.38
N TYR A 377 0.11 -13.81 -15.27
CA TYR A 377 -0.72 -12.60 -15.20
C TYR A 377 -2.22 -12.91 -15.13
N SER A 378 -2.69 -13.84 -15.93
CA SER A 378 -4.12 -14.22 -15.97
C SER A 378 -4.55 -14.94 -14.69
N VAL A 379 -3.72 -15.83 -14.16
CA VAL A 379 -3.99 -16.51 -12.86
C VAL A 379 -4.03 -15.49 -11.74
N GLY A 380 -3.09 -14.54 -11.72
CA GLY A 380 -3.09 -13.45 -10.75
C GLY A 380 -4.36 -12.59 -10.82
N LYS A 381 -4.82 -12.24 -12.02
CA LYS A 381 -6.07 -11.49 -12.22
C LYS A 381 -7.30 -12.27 -11.75
N ALA A 382 -7.35 -13.57 -11.96
CA ALA A 382 -8.41 -14.42 -11.43
C ALA A 382 -8.37 -14.50 -9.89
N ALA A 383 -7.18 -14.61 -9.30
CA ALA A 383 -7.02 -14.62 -7.85
C ALA A 383 -7.44 -13.28 -7.23
N LEU A 384 -7.09 -12.15 -7.86
CA LEU A 384 -7.55 -10.82 -7.45
C LEU A 384 -9.08 -10.75 -7.47
N ALA A 385 -9.70 -11.16 -8.58
CA ALA A 385 -11.15 -11.14 -8.73
C ALA A 385 -11.87 -12.01 -7.70
N TYR A 386 -11.31 -13.18 -7.38
CA TYR A 386 -11.92 -14.11 -6.44
C TYR A 386 -11.72 -13.68 -4.98
N TYR A 387 -10.47 -13.42 -4.56
CA TYR A 387 -10.15 -13.17 -3.16
C TYR A 387 -10.37 -11.72 -2.73
N ILE A 388 -10.10 -10.75 -3.61
CA ILE A 388 -10.19 -9.32 -3.26
C ILE A 388 -11.54 -8.74 -3.69
N ASP A 389 -12.00 -9.04 -4.93
CA ASP A 389 -13.26 -8.48 -5.45
C ASP A 389 -14.48 -9.31 -5.04
N GLY A 390 -14.31 -10.46 -4.37
CA GLY A 390 -15.42 -11.32 -3.93
C GLY A 390 -16.22 -11.97 -5.06
N LYS A 391 -15.66 -12.05 -6.27
CA LYS A 391 -16.34 -12.67 -7.42
C LYS A 391 -16.41 -14.18 -7.33
N SER A 392 -17.40 -14.76 -7.99
CA SER A 392 -17.51 -16.23 -8.11
C SER A 392 -16.32 -16.83 -8.88
N LYS A 393 -16.11 -18.14 -8.74
CA LYS A 393 -15.05 -18.85 -9.51
C LYS A 393 -15.30 -18.78 -11.02
N GLU A 394 -16.55 -18.81 -11.45
CA GLU A 394 -16.95 -18.69 -12.85
C GLU A 394 -16.63 -17.32 -13.43
N GLU A 395 -16.94 -16.26 -12.71
CA GLU A 395 -16.61 -14.89 -13.11
C GLU A 395 -15.08 -14.65 -13.09
N SER A 396 -14.39 -15.18 -12.10
CA SER A 396 -12.93 -15.08 -12.01
C SER A 396 -12.24 -15.83 -13.16
N LYS A 397 -12.79 -16.97 -13.59
CA LYS A 397 -12.32 -17.70 -14.77
C LYS A 397 -12.53 -16.87 -16.04
N LYS A 398 -13.69 -16.23 -16.21
CA LYS A 398 -13.97 -15.36 -17.36
C LYS A 398 -12.98 -14.19 -17.42
N LEU A 399 -12.72 -13.53 -16.30
CA LEU A 399 -11.73 -12.44 -16.22
C LEU A 399 -10.30 -12.93 -16.51
N MET A 400 -9.97 -14.16 -16.16
CA MET A 400 -8.71 -14.78 -16.55
C MET A 400 -8.60 -14.93 -18.06
N GLU A 401 -9.65 -15.40 -18.73
CA GLU A 401 -9.70 -15.55 -20.19
C GLU A 401 -9.59 -14.19 -20.90
N GLU A 402 -10.30 -13.17 -20.40
CA GLU A 402 -10.21 -11.78 -20.91
C GLU A 402 -8.78 -11.21 -20.75
N ALA A 403 -8.14 -11.41 -19.59
CA ALA A 403 -6.77 -10.98 -19.34
C ALA A 403 -5.76 -11.67 -20.27
N GLN A 404 -5.99 -12.92 -20.64
CA GLN A 404 -5.18 -13.64 -21.62
C GLN A 404 -5.29 -13.02 -23.02
N GLU A 405 -6.49 -12.69 -23.47
CA GLU A 405 -6.72 -12.07 -24.76
C GLU A 405 -6.12 -10.67 -24.83
N GLU A 406 -6.30 -9.87 -23.79
CA GLU A 406 -5.73 -8.53 -23.69
C GLU A 406 -4.19 -8.56 -23.80
N THR A 407 -3.55 -9.46 -23.08
CA THR A 407 -2.10 -9.59 -23.09
C THR A 407 -1.57 -10.04 -24.44
N LYS A 408 -2.27 -10.96 -25.12
CA LYS A 408 -1.93 -11.40 -26.48
C LYS A 408 -2.03 -10.28 -27.49
N ASN A 409 -3.10 -9.49 -27.42
CA ASN A 409 -3.32 -8.37 -28.36
C ASN A 409 -2.26 -7.27 -28.22
N LYS A 410 -1.85 -6.94 -26.98
CA LYS A 410 -0.76 -5.98 -26.73
C LYS A 410 0.58 -6.44 -27.30
N GLN A 411 0.86 -7.73 -27.28
CA GLN A 411 2.11 -8.29 -27.82
C GLN A 411 2.13 -8.34 -29.34
N THR A 412 0.97 -8.55 -29.97
CA THR A 412 0.85 -8.55 -31.44
C THR A 412 1.03 -7.15 -32.05
N ILE A 413 0.77 -6.09 -31.27
CA ILE A 413 0.95 -4.69 -31.75
C ILE A 413 2.42 -4.26 -31.63
N LEU A 414 3.21 -4.90 -30.76
CA LEU A 414 4.62 -4.57 -30.49
C LEU A 414 5.61 -5.44 -31.28
N SER A 415 5.13 -6.47 -31.99
CA SER A 415 5.89 -7.34 -32.91
C SER A 415 5.72 -6.91 -34.37
#